data_4af4e45bf0fc1cefb38d40072b580c09
#
_entry.id   4af4e45bf0fc1cefb38d40072b580c09
#
_cell.length_a   1.000
_cell.length_b   1.000
_cell.length_c   1.000
_cell.angle_alpha   90.00
_cell.angle_beta   90.00
_cell.angle_gamma   90.00
#
_symmetry.space_group_name_H-M   'P 1'
#
loop_
_entity.id
_entity.type
_entity.pdbx_description
1 polymer ?
#
loop_
_entity_poly.entity_id
_entity_poly.type
_entity_poly.pdbx_seq_one_letter_code
_entity_poly.pdbx_strand_id
1 'polypeptide(L)'
;KPMVVFGMGGHASFPVCIAAKTLGIPFIIYENNIQIGKSNKYLLPFACKIFTSYEELVGIKNKYDHKVVVTGNIIREEILNFKKKNQFTEDVLNILVLGGSQAAKSFGEILPGVFQECKKENVNIKIFQQCTESQNTKLNEAYKNLNFDFELFNFTNNISEYFSKAQLVITRSGSSVTAELINCKIPFISIPYPHATDSHQDKNATYFEKKGYSISVKETEVNKKLFSLIKSFYKDRKLLDRMIEQQKKHSDKEVFVRINKTIKKLLNE
;
A
#
# COMPACT_ATOMS: atom_id res chain seq x y z
N LYS A 1 -23.22 -16.17 22.06
CA LYS A 1 -22.22 -16.89 21.28
C LYS A 1 -22.23 -16.32 19.86
N PRO A 2 -21.07 -15.89 19.25
CA PRO A 2 -21.08 -15.41 17.89
C PRO A 2 -21.39 -16.55 16.91
N MET A 3 -22.04 -16.24 15.81
CA MET A 3 -22.34 -17.20 14.74
C MET A 3 -21.10 -17.49 13.87
N VAL A 4 -20.20 -16.51 13.73
CA VAL A 4 -18.94 -16.63 12.98
C VAL A 4 -17.89 -15.71 13.58
N VAL A 5 -16.62 -16.10 13.50
CA VAL A 5 -15.47 -15.26 13.86
C VAL A 5 -14.73 -14.88 12.59
N PHE A 6 -14.34 -13.61 12.48
CA PHE A 6 -13.59 -13.07 11.34
C PHE A 6 -12.19 -12.62 11.79
N GLY A 7 -11.17 -13.40 11.43
CA GLY A 7 -9.78 -13.15 11.78
C GLY A 7 -9.07 -12.35 10.69
N MET A 8 -8.61 -11.15 11.02
CA MET A 8 -7.96 -10.24 10.06
C MET A 8 -6.42 -10.38 10.01
N GLY A 9 -5.90 -11.53 10.44
CA GLY A 9 -4.46 -11.77 10.49
C GLY A 9 -3.77 -11.15 11.71
N GLY A 10 -2.45 -11.24 11.74
CA GLY A 10 -1.63 -10.77 12.86
C GLY A 10 -1.70 -11.64 14.11
N HIS A 11 -0.93 -11.25 15.13
CA HIS A 11 -0.83 -12.02 16.37
C HIS A 11 -2.13 -12.05 17.19
N ALA A 12 -2.89 -10.96 17.17
CA ALA A 12 -4.11 -10.82 17.95
C ALA A 12 -5.26 -11.74 17.47
N SER A 13 -5.36 -11.99 16.15
CA SER A 13 -6.43 -12.84 15.62
C SER A 13 -6.19 -14.33 15.85
N PHE A 14 -4.95 -14.77 16.04
CA PHE A 14 -4.61 -16.18 16.18
C PHE A 14 -5.29 -16.84 17.40
N PRO A 15 -5.12 -16.35 18.65
CA PRO A 15 -5.75 -16.97 19.82
C PRO A 15 -7.28 -16.94 19.74
N VAL A 16 -7.86 -15.87 19.18
CA VAL A 16 -9.32 -15.77 19.04
C VAL A 16 -9.86 -16.81 18.07
N CYS A 17 -9.20 -17.04 16.93
CA CYS A 17 -9.59 -18.06 15.96
C CYS A 17 -9.41 -19.47 16.50
N ILE A 18 -8.37 -19.73 17.30
CA ILE A 18 -8.19 -21.04 17.98
C ILE A 18 -9.28 -21.26 19.01
N ALA A 19 -9.61 -20.25 19.82
CA ALA A 19 -10.73 -20.34 20.76
C ALA A 19 -12.06 -20.60 20.04
N ALA A 20 -12.32 -19.94 18.93
CA ALA A 20 -13.49 -20.20 18.09
C ALA A 20 -13.54 -21.67 17.65
N LYS A 21 -12.43 -22.22 17.18
CA LYS A 21 -12.32 -23.64 16.81
C LYS A 21 -12.67 -24.57 17.98
N THR A 22 -12.11 -24.34 19.17
CA THR A 22 -12.36 -25.21 20.35
C THR A 22 -13.81 -25.14 20.80
N LEU A 23 -14.50 -24.02 20.60
CA LEU A 23 -15.91 -23.81 20.94
C LEU A 23 -16.87 -24.23 19.81
N GLY A 24 -16.37 -24.83 18.73
CA GLY A 24 -17.20 -25.23 17.58
C GLY A 24 -17.83 -24.04 16.85
N ILE A 25 -17.21 -22.85 16.89
CA ILE A 25 -17.67 -21.66 16.18
C ILE A 25 -16.93 -21.59 14.85
N PRO A 26 -17.62 -21.52 13.71
CA PRO A 26 -16.95 -21.35 12.40
C PRO A 26 -16.17 -20.04 12.37
N PHE A 27 -15.02 -20.06 11.70
CA PHE A 27 -14.25 -18.85 11.50
C PHE A 27 -13.71 -18.73 10.09
N ILE A 28 -13.53 -17.49 9.66
CA ILE A 28 -12.96 -17.07 8.37
C ILE A 28 -11.71 -16.30 8.69
N ILE A 29 -10.68 -16.43 7.85
CA ILE A 29 -9.48 -15.60 7.93
C ILE A 29 -9.38 -14.70 6.70
N TYR A 30 -8.74 -13.54 6.85
CA TYR A 30 -8.50 -12.58 5.79
C TYR A 30 -7.00 -12.34 5.61
N GLU A 31 -6.56 -12.36 4.35
CA GLU A 31 -5.18 -12.06 3.98
C GLU A 31 -5.14 -10.91 2.98
N ASN A 32 -4.51 -9.83 3.38
CA ASN A 32 -4.38 -8.63 2.56
C ASN A 32 -3.06 -8.54 1.78
N ASN A 33 -2.13 -9.47 2.00
CA ASN A 33 -0.87 -9.55 1.27
C ASN A 33 -0.91 -10.66 0.21
N ILE A 34 -0.02 -10.57 -0.77
CA ILE A 34 0.21 -11.64 -1.74
C ILE A 34 0.80 -12.89 -1.08
N GLN A 35 1.64 -12.70 -0.06
CA GLN A 35 2.17 -13.81 0.74
C GLN A 35 1.30 -14.05 1.96
N ILE A 36 0.85 -15.29 2.15
CA ILE A 36 0.12 -15.65 3.37
C ILE A 36 1.00 -15.46 4.61
N GLY A 37 0.49 -14.70 5.59
CA GLY A 37 1.15 -14.49 6.87
C GLY A 37 1.17 -15.75 7.73
N LYS A 38 2.15 -15.87 8.65
CA LYS A 38 2.34 -17.06 9.50
C LYS A 38 1.08 -17.43 10.28
N SER A 39 0.43 -16.48 10.93
CA SER A 39 -0.80 -16.72 11.68
C SER A 39 -1.89 -17.35 10.79
N ASN A 40 -2.14 -16.75 9.63
CA ASN A 40 -3.13 -17.24 8.68
C ASN A 40 -2.77 -18.63 8.14
N LYS A 41 -1.47 -18.89 7.89
CA LYS A 41 -0.99 -20.18 7.43
C LYS A 41 -1.27 -21.31 8.42
N TYR A 42 -1.12 -21.07 9.73
CA TYR A 42 -1.44 -22.02 10.78
C TYR A 42 -2.96 -22.17 11.01
N LEU A 43 -3.73 -21.13 10.82
CA LEU A 43 -5.19 -21.14 10.97
C LEU A 43 -5.92 -21.74 9.76
N LEU A 44 -5.35 -21.66 8.57
CA LEU A 44 -5.95 -22.09 7.30
C LEU A 44 -6.51 -23.52 7.30
N PRO A 45 -5.85 -24.55 7.90
CA PRO A 45 -6.41 -25.89 7.96
C PRO A 45 -7.78 -25.96 8.65
N PHE A 46 -8.02 -25.08 9.60
CA PHE A 46 -9.22 -25.06 10.46
C PHE A 46 -10.25 -24.01 10.03
N ALA A 47 -9.84 -22.99 9.27
CA ALA A 47 -10.73 -21.97 8.77
C ALA A 47 -11.72 -22.54 7.76
N CYS A 48 -12.96 -22.05 7.78
CA CYS A 48 -13.97 -22.38 6.78
C CYS A 48 -13.60 -21.81 5.39
N LYS A 49 -13.17 -20.56 5.36
CA LYS A 49 -12.70 -19.86 4.16
C LYS A 49 -11.52 -18.95 4.50
N ILE A 50 -10.74 -18.63 3.47
CA ILE A 50 -9.77 -17.55 3.49
C ILE A 50 -10.18 -16.50 2.43
N PHE A 51 -10.43 -15.29 2.87
CA PHE A 51 -10.65 -14.14 2.01
C PHE A 51 -9.32 -13.52 1.63
N THR A 52 -9.15 -13.16 0.37
CA THR A 52 -7.92 -12.58 -0.14
C THR A 52 -8.19 -11.27 -0.87
N SER A 53 -7.23 -10.36 -0.75
CA SER A 53 -7.29 -9.07 -1.45
C SER A 53 -7.06 -9.22 -2.95
N TYR A 54 -6.26 -10.19 -3.35
CA TYR A 54 -5.80 -10.36 -4.73
C TYR A 54 -6.04 -11.80 -5.19
N GLU A 55 -6.07 -11.99 -6.52
CA GLU A 55 -6.24 -13.30 -7.15
C GLU A 55 -5.07 -14.24 -6.85
N GLU A 56 -3.88 -13.68 -6.64
CA GLU A 56 -2.65 -14.43 -6.36
C GLU A 56 -2.42 -14.49 -4.85
N LEU A 57 -2.33 -15.71 -4.32
CA LEU A 57 -1.97 -15.95 -2.92
C LEU A 57 -0.84 -16.98 -2.86
N VAL A 58 0.34 -16.53 -2.43
CA VAL A 58 1.56 -17.35 -2.34
C VAL A 58 1.72 -17.96 -0.96
N GLY A 59 2.24 -19.18 -0.91
CA GLY A 59 2.60 -19.87 0.34
C GLY A 59 1.52 -20.76 0.94
N ILE A 60 0.42 -21.01 0.20
CA ILE A 60 -0.57 -22.05 0.54
C ILE A 60 -0.30 -23.35 -0.23
N LYS A 61 -0.87 -24.46 0.25
CA LYS A 61 -0.86 -25.74 -0.47
C LYS A 61 -2.14 -25.85 -1.31
N ASN A 62 -2.04 -26.41 -2.51
CA ASN A 62 -3.17 -26.55 -3.46
C ASN A 62 -4.42 -27.20 -2.85
N LYS A 63 -4.25 -28.12 -1.87
CA LYS A 63 -5.38 -28.74 -1.17
C LYS A 63 -6.32 -27.73 -0.46
N TYR A 64 -5.89 -26.48 -0.27
CA TYR A 64 -6.69 -25.41 0.35
C TYR A 64 -7.29 -24.43 -0.65
N ASP A 65 -7.06 -24.60 -1.97
CA ASP A 65 -7.55 -23.67 -3.00
C ASP A 65 -9.07 -23.51 -2.95
N HIS A 66 -9.80 -24.60 -2.61
CA HIS A 66 -11.25 -24.58 -2.42
C HIS A 66 -11.73 -23.66 -1.28
N LYS A 67 -10.84 -23.26 -0.39
CA LYS A 67 -11.13 -22.32 0.71
C LYS A 67 -10.91 -20.86 0.32
N VAL A 68 -10.16 -20.59 -0.76
CA VAL A 68 -9.81 -19.24 -1.19
C VAL A 68 -11.00 -18.55 -1.84
N VAL A 69 -11.28 -17.33 -1.40
CA VAL A 69 -12.31 -16.46 -1.99
C VAL A 69 -11.69 -15.08 -2.17
N VAL A 70 -11.56 -14.66 -3.42
CA VAL A 70 -11.06 -13.31 -3.74
C VAL A 70 -12.16 -12.30 -3.47
N THR A 71 -12.01 -11.54 -2.40
CA THR A 71 -12.99 -10.52 -1.99
C THR A 71 -12.58 -9.11 -2.42
N GLY A 72 -11.29 -8.84 -2.49
CA GLY A 72 -10.72 -7.52 -2.63
C GLY A 72 -10.23 -6.95 -1.29
N ASN A 73 -9.72 -5.72 -1.33
CA ASN A 73 -9.18 -5.05 -0.16
C ASN A 73 -10.27 -4.38 0.67
N ILE A 74 -10.23 -4.58 2.00
CA ILE A 74 -11.07 -3.83 2.94
C ILE A 74 -10.40 -2.47 3.14
N ILE A 75 -10.94 -1.45 2.53
CA ILE A 75 -10.45 -0.07 2.57
C ILE A 75 -11.53 0.88 3.06
N ARG A 76 -11.10 2.06 3.52
CA ARG A 76 -11.97 3.07 4.10
C ARG A 76 -12.94 3.62 3.05
N GLU A 77 -14.15 3.94 3.47
CA GLU A 77 -15.20 4.48 2.59
C GLU A 77 -14.77 5.79 1.90
N GLU A 78 -14.07 6.66 2.61
CA GLU A 78 -13.54 7.90 2.06
C GLU A 78 -12.60 7.68 0.85
N ILE A 79 -11.86 6.56 0.85
CA ILE A 79 -10.96 6.16 -0.24
C ILE A 79 -11.77 5.57 -1.42
N LEU A 80 -12.81 4.78 -1.13
CA LEU A 80 -13.69 4.24 -2.18
C LEU A 80 -14.44 5.33 -2.93
N ASN A 81 -14.76 6.43 -2.24
CA ASN A 81 -15.45 7.59 -2.77
C ASN A 81 -14.50 8.73 -3.20
N PHE A 82 -13.18 8.49 -3.14
CA PHE A 82 -12.18 9.49 -3.50
C PHE A 82 -12.35 9.99 -4.94
N LYS A 83 -12.34 11.31 -5.08
CA LYS A 83 -12.33 12.00 -6.37
C LYS A 83 -11.14 12.95 -6.40
N LYS A 84 -10.28 12.78 -7.36
CA LYS A 84 -9.14 13.69 -7.57
C LYS A 84 -9.70 15.06 -8.01
N LYS A 85 -9.45 16.10 -7.22
CA LYS A 85 -10.03 17.43 -7.44
C LYS A 85 -9.06 18.42 -8.10
N ASN A 86 -7.77 18.17 -8.01
CA ASN A 86 -6.76 19.16 -8.40
C ASN A 86 -6.38 19.02 -9.88
N GLN A 87 -6.37 20.16 -10.56
CA GLN A 87 -5.64 20.31 -11.82
C GLN A 87 -4.17 20.56 -11.47
N PHE A 88 -3.27 19.79 -12.07
CA PHE A 88 -1.84 19.93 -11.86
C PHE A 88 -1.23 20.73 -13.02
N THR A 89 -0.27 21.59 -12.69
CA THR A 89 0.55 22.25 -13.72
C THR A 89 1.60 21.24 -14.23
N GLU A 90 1.99 21.39 -15.49
CA GLU A 90 3.03 20.54 -16.08
C GLU A 90 4.43 20.88 -15.55
N ASP A 91 4.62 22.11 -15.06
CA ASP A 91 5.92 22.65 -14.63
C ASP A 91 6.40 22.10 -13.28
N VAL A 92 5.52 21.47 -12.48
CA VAL A 92 5.85 20.95 -11.16
C VAL A 92 5.35 19.52 -11.02
N LEU A 93 6.18 18.63 -10.48
CA LEU A 93 5.76 17.28 -10.11
C LEU A 93 5.50 17.21 -8.60
N ASN A 94 4.25 17.02 -8.21
CA ASN A 94 3.86 16.87 -6.82
C ASN A 94 4.11 15.44 -6.34
N ILE A 95 5.06 15.29 -5.41
CA ILE A 95 5.48 13.99 -4.85
C ILE A 95 5.03 13.90 -3.41
N LEU A 96 4.27 12.85 -3.09
CA LEU A 96 3.94 12.48 -1.71
C LEU A 96 4.82 11.32 -1.27
N VAL A 97 5.43 11.44 -0.09
CA VAL A 97 6.26 10.40 0.52
C VAL A 97 5.57 9.83 1.75
N LEU A 98 5.30 8.53 1.74
CA LEU A 98 4.63 7.81 2.82
C LEU A 98 5.50 6.65 3.31
N GLY A 99 6.08 6.79 4.50
CA GLY A 99 6.96 5.78 5.07
C GLY A 99 6.29 4.84 6.09
N GLY A 100 5.18 5.25 6.70
CA GLY A 100 4.71 4.66 7.95
C GLY A 100 5.70 4.93 9.10
N SER A 101 5.39 4.48 10.32
CA SER A 101 6.12 4.87 11.53
C SER A 101 7.62 4.50 11.53
N GLN A 102 7.98 3.31 11.09
CA GLN A 102 9.39 2.86 11.06
C GLN A 102 10.11 3.24 9.77
N ALA A 103 9.41 3.24 8.66
CA ALA A 103 9.99 3.51 7.35
C ALA A 103 10.16 5.01 7.07
N ALA A 104 9.44 5.87 7.76
CA ALA A 104 9.64 7.32 7.68
C ALA A 104 11.10 7.71 8.00
N LYS A 105 11.75 7.01 8.94
CA LYS A 105 13.15 7.27 9.31
C LYS A 105 14.10 7.05 8.13
N SER A 106 14.02 5.91 7.47
CA SER A 106 14.88 5.59 6.32
C SER A 106 14.66 6.57 5.15
N PHE A 107 13.41 6.92 4.84
CA PHE A 107 13.11 7.88 3.77
C PHE A 107 13.61 9.29 4.09
N GLY A 108 13.55 9.71 5.36
CA GLY A 108 14.10 11.00 5.79
C GLY A 108 15.62 11.08 5.68
N GLU A 109 16.32 9.95 5.69
CA GLU A 109 17.77 9.89 5.53
C GLU A 109 18.20 9.84 4.05
N ILE A 110 17.46 9.11 3.21
CA ILE A 110 17.84 8.81 1.83
C ILE A 110 17.32 9.86 0.83
N LEU A 111 16.06 10.27 0.96
CA LEU A 111 15.40 11.09 -0.07
C LEU A 111 15.94 12.51 -0.25
N PRO A 112 16.46 13.21 0.80
CA PRO A 112 17.08 14.52 0.58
C PRO A 112 18.20 14.51 -0.46
N GLY A 113 19.02 13.45 -0.49
CA GLY A 113 20.06 13.27 -1.51
C GLY A 113 19.51 13.10 -2.93
N VAL A 114 18.42 12.34 -3.07
CA VAL A 114 17.73 12.15 -4.35
C VAL A 114 17.12 13.47 -4.84
N PHE A 115 16.48 14.23 -3.95
CA PHE A 115 15.89 15.52 -4.29
C PHE A 115 16.93 16.60 -4.59
N GLN A 116 18.13 16.49 -3.99
CA GLN A 116 19.27 17.33 -4.36
C GLN A 116 19.67 17.12 -5.84
N GLU A 117 19.67 15.89 -6.34
CA GLU A 117 19.92 15.61 -7.74
C GLU A 117 18.79 16.17 -8.64
N CYS A 118 17.53 16.13 -8.18
CA CYS A 118 16.43 16.80 -8.87
C CYS A 118 16.71 18.31 -9.04
N LYS A 119 17.20 18.97 -7.98
CA LYS A 119 17.52 20.40 -8.03
C LYS A 119 18.66 20.70 -9.01
N LYS A 120 19.75 19.93 -8.98
CA LYS A 120 20.90 20.08 -9.87
C LYS A 120 20.50 19.97 -11.36
N GLU A 121 19.54 19.10 -11.65
CA GLU A 121 19.09 18.79 -13.00
C GLU A 121 17.82 19.56 -13.43
N ASN A 122 17.46 20.62 -12.69
CA ASN A 122 16.28 21.46 -12.93
C ASN A 122 14.97 20.68 -13.04
N VAL A 123 14.83 19.59 -12.28
CA VAL A 123 13.58 18.85 -12.11
C VAL A 123 12.78 19.51 -11.00
N ASN A 124 11.74 20.27 -11.37
CA ASN A 124 10.95 21.03 -10.41
C ASN A 124 9.90 20.13 -9.73
N ILE A 125 10.01 19.98 -8.41
CA ILE A 125 9.16 19.12 -7.59
C ILE A 125 8.57 19.90 -6.42
N LYS A 126 7.37 19.49 -5.99
CA LYS A 126 6.78 19.87 -4.70
C LYS A 126 6.67 18.62 -3.83
N ILE A 127 7.11 18.73 -2.58
CA ILE A 127 7.29 17.59 -1.69
C ILE A 127 6.25 17.64 -0.57
N PHE A 128 5.48 16.57 -0.40
CA PHE A 128 4.66 16.31 0.78
C PHE A 128 5.26 15.07 1.45
N GLN A 129 5.83 15.20 2.65
CA GLN A 129 6.52 14.06 3.25
C GLN A 129 6.06 13.78 4.67
N GLN A 130 5.67 12.53 4.88
CA GLN A 130 5.50 12.00 6.22
C GLN A 130 6.87 11.76 6.86
N CYS A 131 7.09 12.33 8.04
CA CYS A 131 8.32 12.15 8.82
C CYS A 131 8.01 11.98 10.30
N THR A 132 9.00 11.54 11.09
CA THR A 132 8.91 11.56 12.55
C THR A 132 9.22 12.95 13.10
N GLU A 133 8.76 13.26 14.32
CA GLU A 133 9.08 14.54 14.96
C GLU A 133 10.57 14.80 15.05
N SER A 134 11.36 13.76 15.37
CA SER A 134 12.82 13.85 15.47
C SER A 134 13.52 14.19 14.15
N GLN A 135 12.87 14.01 13.02
CA GLN A 135 13.42 14.30 11.69
C GLN A 135 12.98 15.66 11.15
N ASN A 136 11.95 16.26 11.75
CA ASN A 136 11.30 17.45 11.22
C ASN A 136 12.30 18.61 10.99
N THR A 137 13.11 18.96 12.00
CA THR A 137 14.08 20.04 11.89
C THR A 137 15.10 19.80 10.77
N LYS A 138 15.69 18.60 10.74
CA LYS A 138 16.71 18.25 9.75
C LYS A 138 16.14 18.26 8.32
N LEU A 139 14.95 17.73 8.12
CA LEU A 139 14.30 17.72 6.79
C LEU A 139 13.88 19.13 6.36
N ASN A 140 13.39 19.93 7.29
CA ASN A 140 13.01 21.31 7.03
C ASN A 140 14.22 22.12 6.52
N GLU A 141 15.36 22.03 7.20
CA GLU A 141 16.62 22.67 6.77
C GLU A 141 17.08 22.17 5.41
N ALA A 142 17.07 20.86 5.20
CA ALA A 142 17.49 20.25 3.94
C ALA A 142 16.66 20.75 2.75
N TYR A 143 15.33 20.77 2.87
CA TYR A 143 14.46 21.18 1.76
C TYR A 143 14.41 22.70 1.56
N LYS A 144 14.55 23.51 2.61
CA LYS A 144 14.76 24.96 2.48
C LYS A 144 16.03 25.27 1.68
N ASN A 145 17.15 24.59 2.01
CA ASN A 145 18.43 24.78 1.30
C ASN A 145 18.34 24.39 -0.19
N LEU A 146 17.48 23.45 -0.53
CA LEU A 146 17.20 23.08 -1.92
C LEU A 146 16.22 24.03 -2.64
N ASN A 147 15.59 24.96 -1.89
CA ASN A 147 14.60 25.89 -2.40
C ASN A 147 13.47 25.20 -3.17
N PHE A 148 12.90 24.13 -2.58
CA PHE A 148 11.70 23.47 -3.04
C PHE A 148 10.50 23.89 -2.19
N ASP A 149 9.32 23.91 -2.78
CA ASP A 149 8.07 23.93 -2.03
C ASP A 149 7.89 22.57 -1.34
N PHE A 150 7.65 22.58 -0.02
CA PHE A 150 7.43 21.35 0.72
C PHE A 150 6.47 21.53 1.90
N GLU A 151 5.87 20.42 2.31
CA GLU A 151 5.06 20.29 3.51
C GLU A 151 5.46 19.01 4.24
N LEU A 152 5.91 19.13 5.49
CA LEU A 152 6.22 18.00 6.36
C LEU A 152 5.07 17.73 7.31
N PHE A 153 4.72 16.46 7.53
CA PHE A 153 3.68 16.09 8.48
C PHE A 153 4.04 14.77 9.18
N ASN A 154 3.58 14.59 10.42
CA ASN A 154 3.85 13.38 11.20
C ASN A 154 2.77 12.33 10.94
N PHE A 155 1.59 12.56 11.47
CA PHE A 155 0.42 11.71 11.32
C PHE A 155 -0.77 12.53 10.82
N THR A 156 -1.61 11.93 10.00
CA THR A 156 -2.85 12.55 9.56
C THR A 156 -4.00 11.55 9.59
N ASN A 157 -5.15 11.97 10.06
CA ASN A 157 -6.39 11.24 9.94
C ASN A 157 -7.04 11.44 8.56
N ASN A 158 -6.58 12.43 7.79
CA ASN A 158 -7.12 12.80 6.48
C ASN A 158 -6.07 12.62 5.38
N ILE A 159 -5.66 11.39 5.13
CA ILE A 159 -4.68 11.09 4.08
C ILE A 159 -5.23 11.39 2.67
N SER A 160 -6.55 11.39 2.50
CA SER A 160 -7.19 11.68 1.22
C SER A 160 -6.91 13.11 0.73
N GLU A 161 -6.67 14.05 1.64
CA GLU A 161 -6.22 15.39 1.28
C GLU A 161 -4.85 15.36 0.59
N TYR A 162 -3.87 14.64 1.15
CA TYR A 162 -2.55 14.47 0.53
C TYR A 162 -2.62 13.68 -0.77
N PHE A 163 -3.48 12.68 -0.84
CA PHE A 163 -3.73 11.95 -2.09
C PHE A 163 -4.24 12.88 -3.19
N SER A 164 -5.08 13.85 -2.85
CA SER A 164 -5.58 14.83 -3.82
C SER A 164 -4.50 15.78 -4.35
N LYS A 165 -3.48 16.07 -3.53
CA LYS A 165 -2.34 16.94 -3.87
C LYS A 165 -1.23 16.21 -4.66
N ALA A 166 -1.23 14.85 -4.69
CA ALA A 166 -0.14 14.07 -5.25
C ALA A 166 -0.37 13.67 -6.72
N GLN A 167 0.70 13.74 -7.52
CA GLN A 167 0.77 13.15 -8.84
C GLN A 167 1.52 11.81 -8.83
N LEU A 168 2.50 11.69 -7.94
CA LEU A 168 3.31 10.51 -7.73
C LEU A 168 3.47 10.27 -6.23
N VAL A 169 3.42 9.01 -5.80
CA VAL A 169 3.69 8.65 -4.40
C VAL A 169 4.93 7.77 -4.33
N ILE A 170 5.81 8.05 -3.38
CA ILE A 170 6.92 7.18 -2.99
C ILE A 170 6.53 6.54 -1.66
N THR A 171 6.45 5.20 -1.62
CA THR A 171 5.95 4.51 -0.44
C THR A 171 6.56 3.13 -0.25
N ARG A 172 6.37 2.56 0.93
CA ARG A 172 6.60 1.14 1.19
C ARG A 172 5.51 0.29 0.52
N SER A 173 5.81 -0.98 0.28
CA SER A 173 4.87 -1.92 -0.36
C SER A 173 3.92 -2.59 0.64
N GLY A 174 3.50 -1.85 1.67
CA GLY A 174 2.50 -2.31 2.63
C GLY A 174 1.12 -2.43 1.98
N SER A 175 0.40 -3.53 2.25
CA SER A 175 -0.86 -3.84 1.58
C SER A 175 -1.93 -2.75 1.72
N SER A 176 -2.05 -2.10 2.88
CA SER A 176 -3.11 -1.10 3.12
C SER A 176 -2.90 0.16 2.27
N VAL A 177 -1.73 0.79 2.36
CA VAL A 177 -1.46 2.04 1.63
C VAL A 177 -1.47 1.83 0.13
N THR A 178 -0.92 0.71 -0.35
CA THR A 178 -0.89 0.41 -1.80
C THR A 178 -2.28 0.12 -2.34
N ALA A 179 -3.14 -0.57 -1.59
CA ALA A 179 -4.54 -0.75 -1.96
C ALA A 179 -5.29 0.58 -2.06
N GLU A 180 -5.08 1.49 -1.11
CA GLU A 180 -5.66 2.83 -1.14
C GLU A 180 -5.20 3.61 -2.38
N LEU A 181 -3.90 3.61 -2.69
CA LEU A 181 -3.35 4.28 -3.87
C LEU A 181 -3.91 3.72 -5.18
N ILE A 182 -4.01 2.40 -5.30
CA ILE A 182 -4.60 1.74 -6.48
C ILE A 182 -6.07 2.14 -6.64
N ASN A 183 -6.85 2.19 -5.56
CA ASN A 183 -8.26 2.60 -5.63
C ASN A 183 -8.45 4.09 -5.91
N CYS A 184 -7.54 4.95 -5.43
CA CYS A 184 -7.50 6.38 -5.75
C CYS A 184 -6.93 6.69 -7.14
N LYS A 185 -6.40 5.70 -7.86
CA LYS A 185 -5.75 5.87 -9.18
C LYS A 185 -4.56 6.82 -9.10
N ILE A 186 -3.69 6.62 -8.13
CA ILE A 186 -2.50 7.42 -7.91
C ILE A 186 -1.26 6.58 -8.22
N PRO A 187 -0.45 6.97 -9.22
CA PRO A 187 0.81 6.30 -9.54
C PRO A 187 1.76 6.30 -8.36
N PHE A 188 2.49 5.20 -8.16
CA PHE A 188 3.44 5.14 -7.08
C PHE A 188 4.71 4.35 -7.41
N ILE A 189 5.81 4.74 -6.77
CA ILE A 189 7.04 3.97 -6.70
C ILE A 189 7.02 3.25 -5.36
N SER A 190 7.08 1.92 -5.39
CA SER A 190 7.13 1.10 -4.20
C SER A 190 8.58 0.75 -3.84
N ILE A 191 8.95 1.04 -2.59
CA ILE A 191 10.26 0.72 -2.03
C ILE A 191 10.03 -0.28 -0.90
N PRO A 192 10.11 -1.60 -1.18
CA PRO A 192 9.86 -2.63 -0.17
C PRO A 192 10.76 -2.46 1.05
N TYR A 193 10.22 -2.70 2.25
CA TYR A 193 11.01 -2.71 3.47
C TYR A 193 11.84 -4.00 3.54
N PRO A 194 13.20 -3.93 3.56
CA PRO A 194 14.03 -5.11 3.41
C PRO A 194 13.91 -6.12 4.56
N HIS A 195 13.47 -5.67 5.74
CA HIS A 195 13.27 -6.53 6.92
C HIS A 195 11.80 -6.91 7.15
N ALA A 196 10.96 -6.82 6.12
CA ALA A 196 9.57 -7.23 6.22
C ALA A 196 9.46 -8.75 6.44
N THR A 197 8.63 -9.14 7.41
CA THR A 197 8.39 -10.56 7.74
C THR A 197 8.02 -11.35 6.48
N ASP A 198 8.66 -12.50 6.28
CA ASP A 198 8.44 -13.40 5.13
C ASP A 198 8.54 -12.70 3.75
N SER A 199 9.28 -11.57 3.68
CA SER A 199 9.46 -10.75 2.47
C SER A 199 8.13 -10.35 1.82
N HIS A 200 7.05 -10.18 2.62
CA HIS A 200 5.72 -9.89 2.07
C HIS A 200 5.70 -8.59 1.26
N GLN A 201 6.52 -7.59 1.63
CA GLN A 201 6.57 -6.34 0.88
C GLN A 201 7.22 -6.50 -0.50
N ASP A 202 8.26 -7.32 -0.63
CA ASP A 202 8.86 -7.61 -1.95
C ASP A 202 7.85 -8.31 -2.87
N LYS A 203 7.08 -9.26 -2.33
CA LYS A 203 6.05 -9.97 -3.12
C LYS A 203 4.91 -9.07 -3.52
N ASN A 204 4.45 -8.20 -2.62
CA ASN A 204 3.47 -7.17 -2.95
C ASN A 204 3.99 -6.25 -4.07
N ALA A 205 5.22 -5.74 -3.94
CA ALA A 205 5.84 -4.86 -4.93
C ALA A 205 5.96 -5.52 -6.31
N THR A 206 6.44 -6.77 -6.35
CA THR A 206 6.55 -7.57 -7.59
C THR A 206 5.18 -7.76 -8.25
N TYR A 207 4.15 -8.04 -7.46
CA TYR A 207 2.78 -8.19 -7.99
C TYR A 207 2.26 -6.88 -8.58
N PHE A 208 2.42 -5.76 -7.87
CA PHE A 208 1.93 -4.46 -8.34
C PHE A 208 2.67 -3.99 -9.61
N GLU A 209 3.97 -4.25 -9.68
CA GLU A 209 4.78 -3.96 -10.87
C GLU A 209 4.34 -4.82 -12.07
N LYS A 210 4.15 -6.13 -11.87
CA LYS A 210 3.62 -7.05 -12.90
C LYS A 210 2.24 -6.63 -13.43
N LYS A 211 1.39 -6.07 -12.56
CA LYS A 211 0.07 -5.52 -12.95
C LYS A 211 0.17 -4.12 -13.58
N GLY A 212 1.34 -3.50 -13.58
CA GLY A 212 1.55 -2.14 -14.08
C GLY A 212 0.98 -1.04 -13.18
N TYR A 213 0.73 -1.34 -11.90
CA TYR A 213 0.17 -0.38 -10.94
C TYR A 213 1.23 0.56 -10.37
N SER A 214 2.49 0.11 -10.34
CA SER A 214 3.63 0.82 -9.75
C SER A 214 4.94 0.42 -10.43
N ILE A 215 6.01 1.12 -10.08
CA ILE A 215 7.39 0.68 -10.31
C ILE A 215 8.00 0.30 -8.97
N SER A 216 8.76 -0.80 -8.93
CA SER A 216 9.47 -1.24 -7.73
C SER A 216 10.94 -0.85 -7.76
N VAL A 217 11.44 -0.32 -6.63
CA VAL A 217 12.86 0.01 -6.45
C VAL A 217 13.32 -0.58 -5.12
N LYS A 218 14.36 -1.41 -5.12
CA LYS A 218 14.96 -1.91 -3.88
C LYS A 218 15.59 -0.76 -3.09
N GLU A 219 15.48 -0.78 -1.77
CA GLU A 219 16.04 0.28 -0.92
C GLU A 219 17.53 0.53 -1.19
N THR A 220 18.30 -0.52 -1.42
CA THR A 220 19.74 -0.43 -1.77
C THR A 220 20.01 0.24 -3.11
N GLU A 221 19.02 0.37 -3.97
CA GLU A 221 19.15 0.95 -5.31
C GLU A 221 18.53 2.35 -5.41
N VAL A 222 17.93 2.86 -4.33
CA VAL A 222 17.23 4.15 -4.33
C VAL A 222 18.12 5.27 -4.85
N ASN A 223 19.34 5.40 -4.30
CA ASN A 223 20.29 6.46 -4.71
C ASN A 223 20.69 6.38 -6.19
N LYS A 224 20.62 5.18 -6.80
CA LYS A 224 21.00 4.98 -8.20
C LYS A 224 19.85 5.16 -9.18
N LYS A 225 18.63 4.76 -8.79
CA LYS A 225 17.50 4.62 -9.71
C LYS A 225 16.41 5.67 -9.52
N LEU A 226 16.17 6.13 -8.28
CA LEU A 226 14.97 6.90 -7.97
C LEU A 226 14.99 8.28 -8.65
N PHE A 227 16.14 8.96 -8.66
CA PHE A 227 16.28 10.23 -9.38
C PHE A 227 15.92 10.10 -10.87
N SER A 228 16.49 9.09 -11.55
CA SER A 228 16.23 8.86 -12.98
C SER A 228 14.75 8.60 -13.27
N LEU A 229 14.04 7.87 -12.39
CA LEU A 229 12.60 7.63 -12.49
C LEU A 229 11.81 8.93 -12.32
N ILE A 230 12.12 9.73 -11.28
CA ILE A 230 11.47 11.02 -11.04
C ILE A 230 11.67 11.93 -12.25
N LYS A 231 12.90 12.02 -12.78
CA LYS A 231 13.23 12.81 -13.97
C LYS A 231 12.43 12.35 -15.19
N SER A 232 12.28 11.03 -15.39
CA SER A 232 11.49 10.48 -16.49
C SER A 232 10.02 10.87 -16.37
N PHE A 233 9.42 10.75 -15.18
CA PHE A 233 8.03 11.16 -14.92
C PHE A 233 7.83 12.68 -15.03
N TYR A 234 8.82 13.46 -14.66
CA TYR A 234 8.78 14.90 -14.82
C TYR A 234 8.77 15.30 -16.30
N LYS A 235 9.57 14.64 -17.13
CA LYS A 235 9.68 14.90 -18.57
C LYS A 235 8.53 14.34 -19.40
N ASP A 236 8.02 13.17 -19.02
CA ASP A 236 6.93 12.49 -19.73
C ASP A 236 5.84 12.02 -18.76
N ARG A 237 4.81 12.83 -18.60
CA ARG A 237 3.66 12.55 -17.75
C ARG A 237 2.83 11.35 -18.22
N LYS A 238 2.92 10.98 -19.50
CA LYS A 238 2.23 9.80 -20.06
C LYS A 238 2.66 8.50 -19.38
N LEU A 239 3.85 8.49 -18.78
CA LEU A 239 4.30 7.34 -17.97
C LEU A 239 3.44 7.15 -16.72
N LEU A 240 3.01 8.26 -16.08
CA LEU A 240 2.06 8.21 -14.96
C LEU A 240 0.67 7.79 -15.41
N ASP A 241 0.21 8.32 -16.57
CA ASP A 241 -1.10 7.97 -17.13
C ASP A 241 -1.21 6.47 -17.43
N ARG A 242 -0.14 5.84 -17.90
CA ARG A 242 -0.11 4.39 -18.13
C ARG A 242 -0.37 3.59 -16.84
N MET A 243 0.19 4.00 -15.70
CA MET A 243 -0.09 3.35 -14.41
C MET A 243 -1.55 3.59 -14.00
N ILE A 244 -2.07 4.81 -14.17
CA ILE A 244 -3.47 5.15 -13.89
C ILE A 244 -4.41 4.26 -14.69
N GLU A 245 -4.16 4.05 -15.98
CA GLU A 245 -4.98 3.19 -16.83
C GLU A 245 -4.97 1.73 -16.37
N GLN A 246 -3.83 1.21 -15.88
CA GLN A 246 -3.80 -0.12 -15.30
C GLN A 246 -4.57 -0.17 -13.97
N GLN A 247 -4.39 0.83 -13.10
CA GLN A 247 -5.10 0.91 -11.82
C GLN A 247 -6.62 1.06 -11.99
N LYS A 248 -7.12 1.68 -13.08
CA LYS A 248 -8.56 1.76 -13.41
C LYS A 248 -9.21 0.39 -13.60
N LYS A 249 -8.45 -0.64 -13.96
CA LYS A 249 -8.95 -2.01 -14.12
C LYS A 249 -9.23 -2.70 -12.78
N HIS A 250 -8.80 -2.12 -11.66
CA HIS A 250 -8.99 -2.64 -10.32
C HIS A 250 -10.04 -1.81 -9.55
N SER A 251 -10.89 -2.49 -8.77
CA SER A 251 -11.86 -1.86 -7.89
C SER A 251 -12.21 -2.75 -6.71
N ASP A 252 -12.17 -2.18 -5.51
CA ASP A 252 -12.58 -2.84 -4.26
C ASP A 252 -13.97 -2.39 -3.77
N LYS A 253 -14.75 -1.69 -4.59
CA LYS A 253 -16.08 -1.17 -4.21
C LYS A 253 -17.06 -2.25 -3.74
N GLU A 254 -16.93 -3.46 -4.26
CA GLU A 254 -17.84 -4.56 -3.94
C GLU A 254 -17.32 -5.50 -2.84
N VAL A 255 -16.23 -5.17 -2.16
CA VAL A 255 -15.61 -6.05 -1.16
C VAL A 255 -16.60 -6.52 -0.10
N PHE A 256 -17.39 -5.62 0.48
CA PHE A 256 -18.36 -5.97 1.51
C PHE A 256 -19.53 -6.80 0.97
N VAL A 257 -19.93 -6.58 -0.28
CA VAL A 257 -20.98 -7.41 -0.93
C VAL A 257 -20.49 -8.85 -1.07
N ARG A 258 -19.23 -9.04 -1.52
CA ARG A 258 -18.64 -10.37 -1.69
C ARG A 258 -18.41 -11.08 -0.34
N ILE A 259 -17.94 -10.35 0.69
CA ILE A 259 -17.77 -10.85 2.05
C ILE A 259 -19.13 -11.30 2.60
N ASN A 260 -20.14 -10.44 2.59
CA ASN A 260 -21.46 -10.74 3.12
C ASN A 260 -22.13 -11.93 2.41
N LYS A 261 -22.03 -11.98 1.08
CA LYS A 261 -22.53 -13.11 0.29
C LYS A 261 -21.91 -14.45 0.72
N THR A 262 -20.62 -14.45 1.00
CA THR A 262 -19.93 -15.67 1.42
C THR A 262 -20.28 -16.06 2.86
N ILE A 263 -20.38 -15.09 3.77
CA ILE A 263 -20.77 -15.33 5.16
C ILE A 263 -22.19 -15.91 5.23
N LYS A 264 -23.16 -15.31 4.51
CA LYS A 264 -24.53 -15.84 4.44
C LYS A 264 -24.57 -17.29 3.98
N LYS A 265 -23.83 -17.62 2.91
CA LYS A 265 -23.74 -19.01 2.43
C LYS A 265 -23.15 -19.99 3.48
N LEU A 266 -22.23 -19.52 4.33
CA LEU A 266 -21.63 -20.35 5.39
C LEU A 266 -22.59 -20.58 6.56
N LEU A 267 -23.52 -19.66 6.77
CA LEU A 267 -24.53 -19.73 7.83
C LEU A 267 -25.82 -20.43 7.40
N ASN A 268 -25.86 -20.99 6.18
CA ASN A 268 -27.03 -21.65 5.57
C ASN A 268 -28.23 -20.71 5.35
N GLU A 269 -27.96 -19.48 4.97
CA GLU A 269 -28.94 -18.48 4.60
C GLU A 269 -29.04 -18.28 3.08
#